data_0cd816a32dbe98f46ebd49c2badb3a80
#
_entry.id   0cd816a32dbe98f46ebd49c2badb3a80
#
_cell.length_a   1.000
_cell.length_b   1.000
_cell.length_c   1.000
_cell.angle_alpha   90.00
_cell.angle_beta   90.00
_cell.angle_gamma   90.00
#
_symmetry.space_group_name_H-M   'P 1'
#
loop_
_entity.id
_entity.type
_entity.pdbx_description
1 polymer ?
#
loop_
_entity_poly.entity_id
_entity_poly.type
_entity_poly.pdbx_seq_one_letter_code
_entity_poly.pdbx_strand_id
1 'polypeptide(L)'
;DLGHQHVLNKVKQPFVSVVIAGDGQMDPDDLHDVVQPIVDGIADHVKGNRMSNAKDIEQMPKGRRRASTVLGWLTTLASGRKTNDPQCGYTATSSELLQSWDWNRSWSGYGYPNYWLIRLSSQGKRVVDVPVKAVYGDERSGIRPLNFFLRVGWMMTIEHHRRAFQHLFKSPIMMLSFIFYVAGYLSIGMSFTQPLSILALLPCWWIAHMLDRNAMHRLSGGRTKI
;
A
#
# COMPACT_ATOMS: atom_id res chain seq x y z
N ASP A 1 0.57 -9.70 -12.35
CA ASP A 1 1.55 -9.16 -13.33
C ASP A 1 1.34 -9.72 -14.74
N LEU A 2 1.33 -11.06 -14.94
CA LEU A 2 1.21 -11.66 -16.29
C LEU A 2 -0.05 -11.22 -17.05
N GLY A 3 -1.21 -11.12 -16.37
CA GLY A 3 -2.44 -10.63 -16.96
C GLY A 3 -2.32 -9.20 -17.49
N HIS A 4 -1.75 -8.29 -16.70
CA HIS A 4 -1.50 -6.91 -17.11
C HIS A 4 -0.55 -6.82 -18.31
N GLN A 5 0.55 -7.59 -18.30
CA GLN A 5 1.49 -7.65 -19.44
C GLN A 5 0.83 -8.20 -20.69
N HIS A 6 -0.01 -9.22 -20.55
CA HIS A 6 -0.75 -9.79 -21.68
C HIS A 6 -1.69 -8.74 -22.31
N VAL A 7 -2.45 -8.01 -21.49
CA VAL A 7 -3.37 -6.96 -21.97
C VAL A 7 -2.60 -5.83 -22.65
N LEU A 8 -1.46 -5.38 -22.08
CA LEU A 8 -0.60 -4.37 -22.70
C LEU A 8 -0.17 -4.76 -24.13
N ASN A 9 0.10 -6.04 -24.38
CA ASN A 9 0.56 -6.53 -25.66
C ASN A 9 -0.59 -6.75 -26.68
N LYS A 10 -1.83 -6.86 -26.22
CA LYS A 10 -2.97 -7.27 -27.07
C LYS A 10 -3.98 -6.15 -27.32
N VAL A 11 -4.11 -5.20 -26.40
CA VAL A 11 -5.14 -4.16 -26.45
C VAL A 11 -4.53 -2.81 -26.82
N LYS A 12 -5.16 -2.13 -27.78
CA LYS A 12 -4.75 -0.77 -28.16
C LYS A 12 -5.09 0.21 -27.02
N GLN A 13 -4.17 1.10 -26.76
CA GLN A 13 -4.32 2.13 -25.74
C GLN A 13 -5.14 3.33 -26.27
N PRO A 14 -5.77 4.12 -25.38
CA PRO A 14 -5.81 3.94 -23.91
C PRO A 14 -6.82 2.87 -23.46
N PHE A 15 -6.53 2.20 -22.33
CA PHE A 15 -7.47 1.29 -21.67
C PHE A 15 -7.27 1.31 -20.15
N VAL A 16 -8.25 0.78 -19.41
CA VAL A 16 -8.16 0.53 -17.97
C VAL A 16 -8.17 -0.99 -17.76
N SER A 17 -7.13 -1.50 -17.09
CA SER A 17 -7.04 -2.92 -16.74
C SER A 17 -7.59 -3.15 -15.36
N VAL A 18 -8.62 -3.97 -15.25
CA VAL A 18 -9.27 -4.30 -13.98
C VAL A 18 -8.92 -5.71 -13.56
N VAL A 19 -8.64 -5.88 -12.27
CA VAL A 19 -8.49 -7.18 -11.62
C VAL A 19 -9.66 -7.37 -10.66
N ILE A 20 -10.39 -8.45 -10.85
CA ILE A 20 -11.44 -8.94 -9.96
C ILE A 20 -11.19 -10.40 -9.66
N ALA A 21 -11.32 -10.81 -8.40
CA ALA A 21 -11.19 -12.22 -8.04
C ALA A 21 -12.42 -13.01 -8.48
N GLY A 22 -12.19 -14.17 -9.08
CA GLY A 22 -13.28 -15.05 -9.56
C GLY A 22 -13.88 -15.95 -8.47
N ASP A 23 -13.69 -15.60 -7.20
CA ASP A 23 -14.14 -16.36 -6.03
C ASP A 23 -15.53 -15.91 -5.51
N GLY A 24 -16.18 -14.99 -6.22
CA GLY A 24 -17.51 -14.48 -5.85
C GLY A 24 -17.52 -13.51 -4.66
N GLN A 25 -16.36 -13.14 -4.10
CA GLN A 25 -16.27 -12.22 -2.95
C GLN A 25 -16.37 -10.73 -3.33
N MET A 26 -16.42 -10.41 -4.62
CA MET A 26 -16.47 -9.03 -5.14
C MET A 26 -17.69 -8.86 -6.02
N ASP A 27 -18.40 -7.76 -5.82
CA ASP A 27 -19.59 -7.42 -6.59
C ASP A 27 -19.17 -6.83 -7.96
N PRO A 28 -19.55 -7.45 -9.09
CA PRO A 28 -19.28 -6.87 -10.41
C PRO A 28 -19.96 -5.52 -10.64
N ASP A 29 -21.05 -5.21 -9.94
CA ASP A 29 -21.75 -3.94 -10.06
C ASP A 29 -20.91 -2.74 -9.59
N ASP A 30 -19.91 -2.97 -8.74
CA ASP A 30 -18.94 -1.95 -8.32
C ASP A 30 -17.92 -1.59 -9.43
N LEU A 31 -17.94 -2.26 -10.60
CA LEU A 31 -16.96 -2.07 -11.67
C LEU A 31 -16.89 -0.62 -12.17
N HIS A 32 -18.05 0.02 -12.32
CA HIS A 32 -18.11 1.41 -12.77
C HIS A 32 -17.37 2.35 -11.81
N ASP A 33 -17.63 2.22 -10.50
CA ASP A 33 -17.03 3.06 -9.48
C ASP A 33 -15.52 2.85 -9.36
N VAL A 34 -15.05 1.62 -9.58
CA VAL A 34 -13.63 1.28 -9.57
C VAL A 34 -12.89 1.83 -10.79
N VAL A 35 -13.55 1.92 -11.95
CA VAL A 35 -12.93 2.39 -13.21
C VAL A 35 -13.00 3.92 -13.34
N GLN A 36 -14.08 4.54 -12.91
CA GLN A 36 -14.39 5.93 -13.18
C GLN A 36 -13.29 6.92 -12.77
N PRO A 37 -12.61 6.80 -11.60
CA PRO A 37 -11.54 7.74 -11.24
C PRO A 37 -10.35 7.75 -12.21
N ILE A 38 -10.11 6.65 -12.94
CA ILE A 38 -9.06 6.60 -13.97
C ILE A 38 -9.56 7.28 -15.25
N VAL A 39 -10.80 7.02 -15.65
CA VAL A 39 -11.41 7.65 -16.83
C VAL A 39 -11.46 9.17 -16.68
N ASP A 40 -11.77 9.66 -15.48
CA ASP A 40 -11.78 11.08 -15.14
C ASP A 40 -10.38 11.70 -14.99
N GLY A 41 -9.32 10.91 -15.14
CA GLY A 41 -7.95 11.37 -14.96
C GLY A 41 -7.60 11.77 -13.52
N ILE A 42 -8.36 11.30 -12.53
CA ILE A 42 -8.15 11.58 -11.10
C ILE A 42 -7.09 10.62 -10.53
N ALA A 43 -7.09 9.36 -10.98
CA ALA A 43 -6.22 8.30 -10.49
C ALA A 43 -5.43 7.63 -11.62
N ASP A 44 -4.25 7.10 -11.28
CA ASP A 44 -3.48 6.19 -12.12
C ASP A 44 -3.76 4.72 -11.74
N HIS A 45 -4.13 4.52 -10.47
CA HIS A 45 -4.51 3.23 -9.90
C HIS A 45 -5.65 3.41 -8.89
N VAL A 46 -6.64 2.55 -8.98
CA VAL A 46 -7.77 2.48 -8.03
C VAL A 46 -7.72 1.16 -7.30
N LYS A 47 -8.00 1.22 -6.02
CA LYS A 47 -8.09 0.06 -5.14
C LYS A 47 -9.43 0.05 -4.43
N GLY A 48 -10.12 -1.08 -4.48
CA GLY A 48 -11.33 -1.30 -3.68
C GLY A 48 -11.03 -1.22 -2.17
N ASN A 49 -11.98 -0.74 -1.41
CA ASN A 49 -11.92 -0.64 0.05
C ASN A 49 -13.19 -1.21 0.67
N ARG A 50 -13.10 -2.45 1.17
CA ARG A 50 -14.19 -3.17 1.83
C ARG A 50 -14.44 -2.67 3.26
N MET A 51 -13.53 -1.86 3.79
CA MET A 51 -13.60 -1.28 5.14
C MET A 51 -14.21 0.13 5.16
N SER A 52 -14.84 0.57 4.07
CA SER A 52 -15.45 1.89 3.96
C SER A 52 -16.84 1.93 4.58
N ASN A 53 -17.56 0.82 4.55
CA ASN A 53 -18.94 0.73 5.01
C ASN A 53 -19.03 -0.08 6.32
N ALA A 54 -19.66 0.48 7.34
CA ALA A 54 -19.81 -0.16 8.64
C ALA A 54 -20.53 -1.53 8.57
N LYS A 55 -21.56 -1.63 7.70
CA LYS A 55 -22.31 -2.90 7.53
C LYS A 55 -21.43 -4.01 6.95
N ASP A 56 -20.57 -3.69 5.98
CA ASP A 56 -19.66 -4.67 5.36
C ASP A 56 -18.55 -5.08 6.33
N ILE A 57 -18.10 -4.14 7.17
CA ILE A 57 -17.13 -4.41 8.25
C ILE A 57 -17.71 -5.37 9.29
N GLU A 58 -18.99 -5.24 9.63
CA GLU A 58 -19.67 -6.13 10.60
C GLU A 58 -19.74 -7.56 10.09
N GLN A 59 -19.95 -7.76 8.80
CA GLN A 59 -20.01 -9.08 8.16
C GLN A 59 -18.61 -9.72 8.03
N MET A 60 -17.54 -8.92 8.08
CA MET A 60 -16.18 -9.42 7.96
C MET A 60 -15.78 -10.23 9.20
N PRO A 61 -15.25 -11.46 9.04
CA PRO A 61 -14.74 -12.27 10.15
C PRO A 61 -13.74 -11.46 11.01
N LYS A 62 -13.93 -11.50 12.34
CA LYS A 62 -13.16 -10.65 13.29
C LYS A 62 -11.63 -10.78 13.12
N GLY A 63 -11.14 -11.99 12.87
CA GLY A 63 -9.70 -12.23 12.61
C GLY A 63 -9.22 -11.54 11.33
N ARG A 64 -10.00 -11.62 10.25
CA ARG A 64 -9.70 -10.98 8.97
C ARG A 64 -9.70 -9.45 9.11
N ARG A 65 -10.69 -8.89 9.80
CA ARG A 65 -10.78 -7.46 10.09
C ARG A 65 -9.55 -6.95 10.84
N ARG A 66 -9.16 -7.62 11.94
CA ARG A 66 -7.95 -7.26 12.70
C ARG A 66 -6.70 -7.32 11.84
N ALA A 67 -6.53 -8.40 11.06
CA ALA A 67 -5.39 -8.55 10.16
C ALA A 67 -5.35 -7.44 9.09
N SER A 68 -6.47 -7.12 8.44
CA SER A 68 -6.56 -6.03 7.47
C SER A 68 -6.25 -4.67 8.09
N THR A 69 -6.72 -4.41 9.31
CA THR A 69 -6.40 -3.16 10.04
C THR A 69 -4.90 -3.04 10.31
N VAL A 70 -4.26 -4.09 10.83
CA VAL A 70 -2.82 -4.11 11.10
C VAL A 70 -2.02 -3.94 9.80
N LEU A 71 -2.39 -4.65 8.75
CA LEU A 71 -1.75 -4.53 7.44
C LEU A 71 -1.94 -3.14 6.83
N GLY A 72 -3.13 -2.53 6.99
CA GLY A 72 -3.40 -1.17 6.57
C GLY A 72 -2.48 -0.16 7.26
N TRP A 73 -2.30 -0.31 8.57
CA TRP A 73 -1.37 0.52 9.34
C TRP A 73 0.08 0.32 8.90
N LEU A 74 0.55 -0.93 8.78
CA LEU A 74 1.91 -1.24 8.31
C LEU A 74 2.16 -0.74 6.88
N THR A 75 1.16 -0.88 5.99
CA THR A 75 1.28 -0.36 4.62
C THR A 75 1.31 1.17 4.60
N THR A 76 0.55 1.82 5.47
CA THR A 76 0.60 3.27 5.66
C THR A 76 2.00 3.73 6.10
N LEU A 77 2.61 3.02 7.06
CA LEU A 77 4.00 3.27 7.48
C LEU A 77 4.98 3.10 6.32
N ALA A 78 4.88 1.98 5.60
CA ALA A 78 5.82 1.64 4.54
C ALA A 78 5.68 2.56 3.32
N SER A 79 4.45 2.92 2.93
CA SER A 79 4.18 3.76 1.75
C SER A 79 4.27 5.26 2.02
N GLY A 80 4.17 5.69 3.29
CA GLY A 80 3.99 7.10 3.65
C GLY A 80 2.61 7.66 3.28
N ARG A 81 1.65 6.81 2.92
CA ARG A 81 0.32 7.18 2.45
C ARG A 81 -0.75 6.37 3.19
N LYS A 82 -1.83 7.04 3.62
CA LYS A 82 -2.94 6.36 4.29
C LYS A 82 -3.53 5.25 3.40
N THR A 83 -3.63 4.05 3.94
CA THR A 83 -4.18 2.87 3.28
C THR A 83 -5.06 2.12 4.27
N ASN A 84 -6.33 1.88 3.93
CA ASN A 84 -7.27 1.25 4.85
C ASN A 84 -7.39 -0.27 4.63
N ASP A 85 -7.51 -0.73 3.40
CA ASP A 85 -7.69 -2.15 3.04
C ASP A 85 -6.67 -2.58 1.97
N PRO A 86 -5.39 -2.77 2.34
CA PRO A 86 -4.33 -3.05 1.36
C PRO A 86 -4.46 -4.42 0.68
N GLN A 87 -5.30 -5.31 1.20
CA GLN A 87 -5.48 -6.67 0.68
C GLN A 87 -6.71 -6.83 -0.21
N CYS A 88 -7.43 -5.75 -0.51
CA CYS A 88 -8.50 -5.82 -1.49
C CYS A 88 -7.91 -6.10 -2.89
N GLY A 89 -8.34 -7.19 -3.51
CA GLY A 89 -7.90 -7.59 -4.85
C GLY A 89 -8.69 -6.93 -5.97
N TYR A 90 -9.74 -6.15 -5.67
CA TYR A 90 -10.47 -5.40 -6.68
C TYR A 90 -9.71 -4.12 -7.00
N THR A 91 -9.07 -4.07 -8.15
CA THR A 91 -8.22 -2.94 -8.54
C THR A 91 -8.41 -2.58 -9.99
N ALA A 92 -8.23 -1.30 -10.32
CA ALA A 92 -8.13 -0.83 -11.70
C ALA A 92 -6.82 -0.07 -11.89
N THR A 93 -6.22 -0.19 -13.06
CA THR A 93 -4.92 0.41 -13.37
C THR A 93 -4.93 0.97 -14.80
N SER A 94 -4.46 2.20 -14.98
CA SER A 94 -4.38 2.81 -16.29
C SER A 94 -3.30 2.17 -17.16
N SER A 95 -3.52 2.16 -18.46
CA SER A 95 -2.55 1.65 -19.44
C SER A 95 -1.21 2.39 -19.37
N GLU A 96 -1.22 3.70 -19.12
CA GLU A 96 -0.03 4.55 -18.98
C GLU A 96 0.81 4.12 -17.78
N LEU A 97 0.15 3.81 -16.64
CA LEU A 97 0.85 3.29 -15.49
C LEU A 97 1.47 1.93 -15.78
N LEU A 98 0.71 1.02 -16.40
CA LEU A 98 1.20 -0.32 -16.74
C LEU A 98 2.39 -0.29 -17.69
N GLN A 99 2.43 0.65 -18.66
CA GLN A 99 3.58 0.85 -19.55
C GLN A 99 4.84 1.28 -18.81
N SER A 100 4.68 2.16 -17.82
CA SER A 100 5.80 2.69 -17.03
C SER A 100 6.23 1.77 -15.88
N TRP A 101 5.54 0.63 -15.69
CA TRP A 101 5.80 -0.26 -14.56
C TRP A 101 7.05 -1.10 -14.79
N ASP A 102 7.91 -1.18 -13.76
CA ASP A 102 9.10 -2.03 -13.77
C ASP A 102 8.73 -3.50 -13.48
N TRP A 103 8.42 -4.24 -14.53
CA TRP A 103 8.01 -5.64 -14.48
C TRP A 103 9.12 -6.60 -14.01
N ASN A 104 10.40 -6.16 -14.04
CA ASN A 104 11.51 -6.95 -13.53
C ASN A 104 11.53 -7.01 -12.00
N ARG A 105 10.78 -6.12 -11.37
CA ARG A 105 10.64 -6.04 -9.91
C ARG A 105 9.20 -6.29 -9.54
N SER A 106 8.87 -7.53 -9.28
CA SER A 106 7.55 -7.91 -8.81
C SER A 106 7.63 -8.73 -7.53
N TRP A 107 6.53 -8.79 -6.82
CA TRP A 107 6.36 -9.62 -5.64
C TRP A 107 5.41 -10.76 -5.96
N SER A 108 5.83 -12.00 -5.74
CA SER A 108 5.00 -13.17 -5.99
C SER A 108 4.22 -13.62 -4.75
N GLY A 109 2.96 -13.95 -4.92
CA GLY A 109 2.08 -14.48 -3.88
C GLY A 109 1.44 -13.42 -2.99
N TYR A 110 1.00 -13.84 -1.82
CA TYR A 110 0.32 -12.96 -0.86
C TYR A 110 1.21 -11.77 -0.47
N GLY A 111 0.61 -10.58 -0.34
CA GLY A 111 1.34 -9.33 -0.10
C GLY A 111 1.61 -8.51 -1.37
N TYR A 112 1.30 -9.06 -2.56
CA TYR A 112 1.38 -8.35 -3.82
C TYR A 112 0.69 -6.97 -3.79
N PRO A 113 -0.55 -6.80 -3.29
CA PRO A 113 -1.18 -5.50 -3.26
C PRO A 113 -0.42 -4.49 -2.36
N ASN A 114 0.13 -4.94 -1.23
CA ASN A 114 0.94 -4.08 -0.36
C ASN A 114 2.20 -3.60 -1.10
N TYR A 115 2.89 -4.50 -1.81
CA TYR A 115 4.05 -4.18 -2.61
C TYR A 115 3.72 -3.11 -3.67
N TRP A 116 2.64 -3.30 -4.42
CA TRP A 116 2.19 -2.35 -5.42
C TRP A 116 1.91 -0.96 -4.81
N LEU A 117 1.17 -0.89 -3.71
CA LEU A 117 0.84 0.37 -3.05
C LEU A 117 2.08 1.13 -2.59
N ILE A 118 3.09 0.44 -2.05
CA ILE A 118 4.34 1.06 -1.64
C ILE A 118 5.12 1.58 -2.87
N ARG A 119 5.20 0.79 -3.92
CA ARG A 119 5.88 1.15 -5.16
C ARG A 119 5.20 2.32 -5.88
N LEU A 120 3.87 2.30 -5.99
CA LEU A 120 3.08 3.39 -6.56
C LEU A 120 3.31 4.69 -5.80
N SER A 121 3.27 4.63 -4.48
CA SER A 121 3.57 5.78 -3.64
C SER A 121 5.01 6.30 -3.86
N SER A 122 5.99 5.40 -3.90
CA SER A 122 7.39 5.74 -4.20
C SER A 122 7.57 6.44 -5.55
N GLN A 123 6.76 6.10 -6.53
CA GLN A 123 6.79 6.71 -7.87
C GLN A 123 5.91 7.97 -7.98
N GLY A 124 5.26 8.39 -6.89
CA GLY A 124 4.37 9.56 -6.89
C GLY A 124 3.08 9.37 -7.70
N LYS A 125 2.69 8.11 -7.94
CA LYS A 125 1.46 7.80 -8.68
C LYS A 125 0.22 8.11 -7.87
N ARG A 126 -0.84 8.51 -8.56
CA ARG A 126 -2.14 8.83 -7.94
C ARG A 126 -2.91 7.54 -7.71
N VAL A 127 -3.10 7.19 -6.45
CA VAL A 127 -3.90 6.01 -6.04
C VAL A 127 -5.13 6.49 -5.30
N VAL A 128 -6.29 5.96 -5.60
CA VAL A 128 -7.57 6.28 -4.95
C VAL A 128 -8.18 4.99 -4.39
N ASP A 129 -8.70 5.08 -3.17
CA ASP A 129 -9.50 4.02 -2.56
C ASP A 129 -10.98 4.28 -2.87
N VAL A 130 -11.68 3.27 -3.39
CA VAL A 130 -13.11 3.32 -3.71
C VAL A 130 -13.86 2.32 -2.85
N PRO A 131 -14.98 2.70 -2.21
CA PRO A 131 -15.83 1.75 -1.52
C PRO A 131 -16.27 0.62 -2.45
N VAL A 132 -16.09 -0.62 -2.00
CA VAL A 132 -16.59 -1.80 -2.71
C VAL A 132 -17.28 -2.73 -1.74
N LYS A 133 -18.32 -3.41 -2.19
CA LYS A 133 -19.01 -4.41 -1.41
C LYS A 133 -18.16 -5.66 -1.32
N ALA A 134 -18.24 -6.33 -0.18
CA ALA A 134 -17.61 -7.63 0.01
C ALA A 134 -18.68 -8.66 0.34
N VAL A 135 -18.68 -9.74 -0.41
CA VAL A 135 -19.51 -10.90 -0.13
C VAL A 135 -18.69 -11.90 0.68
N TYR A 136 -19.16 -12.25 1.86
CA TYR A 136 -18.50 -13.24 2.73
C TYR A 136 -19.36 -14.51 2.77
N GLY A 137 -18.78 -15.63 2.41
CA GLY A 137 -19.35 -16.96 2.46
C GLY A 137 -18.52 -17.90 3.36
N ASP A 138 -18.57 -19.18 3.05
CA ASP A 138 -17.88 -20.24 3.80
C ASP A 138 -16.42 -20.46 3.37
N GLU A 139 -15.82 -19.52 2.64
CA GLU A 139 -14.48 -19.67 2.09
C GLU A 139 -13.43 -19.74 3.20
N ARG A 140 -12.55 -20.72 3.08
CA ARG A 140 -11.43 -20.92 4.00
C ARG A 140 -10.17 -20.24 3.43
N SER A 141 -9.56 -19.39 4.24
CA SER A 141 -8.28 -18.78 3.87
C SER A 141 -7.16 -19.82 3.90
N GLY A 142 -6.45 -20.00 2.78
CA GLY A 142 -5.22 -20.80 2.72
C GLY A 142 -3.97 -20.12 3.30
N ILE A 143 -4.10 -18.92 3.86
CA ILE A 143 -2.99 -18.15 4.39
C ILE A 143 -2.56 -18.74 5.74
N ARG A 144 -1.26 -19.03 5.88
CA ARG A 144 -0.62 -19.33 7.18
C ARG A 144 -0.22 -18.00 7.82
N PRO A 145 -0.91 -17.53 8.89
CA PRO A 145 -0.79 -16.14 9.34
C PRO A 145 0.63 -15.72 9.71
N LEU A 146 1.34 -16.53 10.49
CA LEU A 146 2.69 -16.18 10.95
C LEU A 146 3.67 -16.01 9.77
N ASN A 147 3.73 -16.99 8.87
CA ASN A 147 4.61 -16.94 7.70
C ASN A 147 4.26 -15.77 6.77
N PHE A 148 2.97 -15.49 6.64
CA PHE A 148 2.49 -14.34 5.87
C PHE A 148 2.99 -13.04 6.50
N PHE A 149 2.77 -12.81 7.79
CA PHE A 149 3.20 -11.57 8.45
C PHE A 149 4.71 -11.38 8.45
N LEU A 150 5.49 -12.44 8.65
CA LEU A 150 6.95 -12.38 8.58
C LEU A 150 7.44 -12.02 7.17
N ARG A 151 6.92 -12.72 6.15
CA ARG A 151 7.34 -12.50 4.77
C ARG A 151 6.91 -11.12 4.24
N VAL A 152 5.66 -10.74 4.48
CA VAL A 152 5.11 -9.45 4.02
C VAL A 152 5.70 -8.31 4.83
N GLY A 153 5.87 -8.46 6.14
CA GLY A 153 6.52 -7.47 7.00
C GLY A 153 7.97 -7.21 6.58
N TRP A 154 8.72 -8.27 6.25
CA TRP A 154 10.09 -8.12 5.72
C TRP A 154 10.10 -7.36 4.40
N MET A 155 9.24 -7.71 3.46
CA MET A 155 9.08 -6.97 2.20
C MET A 155 8.75 -5.51 2.42
N MET A 156 7.77 -5.21 3.30
CA MET A 156 7.39 -3.83 3.62
C MET A 156 8.55 -3.05 4.21
N THR A 157 9.36 -3.67 5.08
CA THR A 157 10.54 -3.06 5.68
C THR A 157 11.56 -2.68 4.60
N ILE A 158 11.88 -3.60 3.70
CA ILE A 158 12.82 -3.33 2.60
C ILE A 158 12.30 -2.20 1.70
N GLU A 159 11.06 -2.28 1.26
CA GLU A 159 10.49 -1.27 0.36
C GLU A 159 10.33 0.10 1.04
N HIS A 160 10.03 0.14 2.35
CA HIS A 160 10.05 1.37 3.14
C HIS A 160 11.42 2.05 3.12
N HIS A 161 12.49 1.30 3.46
CA HIS A 161 13.85 1.85 3.48
C HIS A 161 14.33 2.25 2.08
N ARG A 162 14.02 1.45 1.07
CA ARG A 162 14.30 1.80 -0.33
C ARG A 162 13.63 3.12 -0.71
N ARG A 163 12.34 3.28 -0.39
CA ARG A 163 11.61 4.52 -0.65
C ARG A 163 12.20 5.70 0.11
N ALA A 164 12.47 5.55 1.40
CA ALA A 164 13.05 6.60 2.24
C ALA A 164 14.40 7.07 1.66
N PHE A 165 15.25 6.13 1.23
CA PHE A 165 16.53 6.44 0.60
C PHE A 165 16.37 7.11 -0.77
N GLN A 166 15.48 6.63 -1.63
CA GLN A 166 15.20 7.23 -2.95
C GLN A 166 14.69 8.67 -2.85
N HIS A 167 14.02 8.99 -1.75
CA HIS A 167 13.43 10.31 -1.53
C HIS A 167 14.28 11.23 -0.66
N LEU A 168 15.40 10.74 -0.14
CA LEU A 168 16.26 11.44 0.83
C LEU A 168 16.55 12.91 0.44
N PHE A 169 16.90 13.15 -0.80
CA PHE A 169 17.26 14.50 -1.29
C PHE A 169 16.12 15.26 -1.99
N LYS A 170 14.88 14.72 -1.98
CA LYS A 170 13.74 15.38 -2.64
C LYS A 170 13.18 16.56 -1.85
N SER A 171 13.41 16.62 -0.54
CA SER A 171 13.04 17.77 0.28
C SER A 171 13.81 17.79 1.61
N PRO A 172 13.98 18.97 2.23
CA PRO A 172 14.59 19.08 3.57
C PRO A 172 13.85 18.25 4.62
N ILE A 173 12.52 18.12 4.51
CA ILE A 173 11.69 17.34 5.42
C ILE A 173 12.02 15.84 5.30
N MET A 174 12.27 15.34 4.09
CA MET A 174 12.71 13.95 3.85
C MET A 174 14.09 13.69 4.45
N MET A 175 15.01 14.62 4.30
CA MET A 175 16.34 14.53 4.94
C MET A 175 16.20 14.48 6.47
N LEU A 176 15.39 15.35 7.04
CA LEU A 176 15.16 15.37 8.49
C LEU A 176 14.49 14.08 8.97
N SER A 177 13.49 13.57 8.24
CA SER A 177 12.89 12.28 8.53
C SER A 177 13.91 11.15 8.55
N PHE A 178 14.80 11.11 7.54
CA PHE A 178 15.85 10.09 7.44
C PHE A 178 16.83 10.17 8.62
N ILE A 179 17.21 11.38 9.06
CA ILE A 179 18.08 11.57 10.24
C ILE A 179 17.42 10.95 11.49
N PHE A 180 16.12 11.16 11.69
CA PHE A 180 15.41 10.56 12.83
C PHE A 180 15.31 9.03 12.72
N TYR A 181 15.15 8.45 11.53
CA TYR A 181 15.23 6.99 11.35
C TYR A 181 16.62 6.47 11.76
N VAL A 182 17.69 7.13 11.30
CA VAL A 182 19.07 6.76 11.64
C VAL A 182 19.31 6.90 13.16
N ALA A 183 18.84 7.99 13.77
CA ALA A 183 18.96 8.19 15.23
C ALA A 183 18.25 7.07 16.02
N GLY A 184 17.07 6.64 15.56
CA GLY A 184 16.38 5.49 16.15
C GLY A 184 17.18 4.19 16.04
N TYR A 185 17.79 3.90 14.89
CA TYR A 185 18.65 2.73 14.75
C TYR A 185 19.91 2.81 15.61
N LEU A 186 20.54 4.00 15.67
CA LEU A 186 21.71 4.21 16.52
C LEU A 186 21.37 4.00 18.01
N SER A 187 20.16 4.36 18.45
CA SER A 187 19.72 4.13 19.84
C SER A 187 19.68 2.64 20.19
N ILE A 188 19.37 1.76 19.24
CA ILE A 188 19.45 0.31 19.42
C ILE A 188 20.92 -0.10 19.61
N GLY A 189 21.84 0.36 18.75
CA GLY A 189 23.27 0.06 18.86
C GLY A 189 23.85 0.55 20.20
N MET A 190 23.50 1.76 20.62
CA MET A 190 23.95 2.32 21.89
C MET A 190 23.37 1.60 23.12
N SER A 191 22.25 0.92 23.00
CA SER A 191 21.62 0.22 24.15
C SER A 191 22.47 -0.92 24.70
N PHE A 192 23.44 -1.44 23.95
CA PHE A 192 24.39 -2.44 24.41
C PHE A 192 25.37 -1.89 25.45
N THR A 193 25.65 -0.58 25.43
CA THR A 193 26.53 0.10 26.39
C THR A 193 25.77 1.00 27.34
N GLN A 194 24.67 1.57 26.87
CA GLN A 194 23.80 2.50 27.62
C GLN A 194 22.33 2.06 27.47
N PRO A 195 21.84 1.15 28.33
CA PRO A 195 20.52 0.52 28.17
C PRO A 195 19.35 1.51 28.01
N LEU A 196 19.42 2.67 28.65
CA LEU A 196 18.38 3.71 28.56
C LEU A 196 18.25 4.35 27.17
N SER A 197 19.28 4.24 26.32
CA SER A 197 19.23 4.81 24.96
C SER A 197 18.13 4.18 24.10
N ILE A 198 17.70 2.96 24.40
CA ILE A 198 16.60 2.28 23.70
C ILE A 198 15.29 3.07 23.78
N LEU A 199 15.10 3.87 24.81
CA LEU A 199 13.90 4.71 25.01
C LEU A 199 13.77 5.77 23.91
N ALA A 200 14.87 6.14 23.24
CA ALA A 200 14.84 7.09 22.12
C ALA A 200 14.30 6.47 20.82
N LEU A 201 14.28 5.13 20.68
CA LEU A 201 13.85 4.45 19.46
C LEU A 201 12.45 4.85 19.01
N LEU A 202 11.46 4.68 19.89
CA LEU A 202 10.06 4.93 19.53
C LEU A 202 9.77 6.41 19.23
N PRO A 203 10.23 7.39 20.05
CA PRO A 203 10.08 8.81 19.73
C PRO A 203 10.76 9.19 18.41
N CYS A 204 11.98 8.74 18.15
CA CYS A 204 12.68 9.02 16.90
C CYS A 204 11.93 8.47 15.68
N TRP A 205 11.49 7.23 15.76
CA TRP A 205 10.73 6.62 14.66
C TRP A 205 9.36 7.25 14.46
N TRP A 206 8.70 7.65 15.53
CA TRP A 206 7.42 8.36 15.44
C TRP A 206 7.58 9.73 14.77
N ILE A 207 8.59 10.52 15.16
CA ILE A 207 8.90 11.81 14.52
C ILE A 207 9.27 11.60 13.05
N ALA A 208 10.16 10.63 12.76
CA ALA A 208 10.55 10.28 11.41
C ALA A 208 9.34 9.96 10.54
N HIS A 209 8.43 9.12 11.05
CA HIS A 209 7.22 8.75 10.32
C HIS A 209 6.29 9.95 10.07
N MET A 210 6.10 10.83 11.04
CA MET A 210 5.28 12.02 10.87
C MET A 210 5.83 12.97 9.81
N LEU A 211 7.16 13.17 9.80
CA LEU A 211 7.85 13.98 8.79
C LEU A 211 7.77 13.33 7.42
N ASP A 212 8.04 12.04 7.32
CA ASP A 212 7.97 11.27 6.07
C ASP A 212 6.57 11.34 5.45
N ARG A 213 5.54 11.08 6.22
CA ARG A 213 4.15 11.14 5.80
C ARG A 213 3.75 12.54 5.31
N ASN A 214 4.16 13.59 6.03
CA ASN A 214 3.90 14.97 5.64
C ASN A 214 4.59 15.34 4.32
N ALA A 215 5.85 14.92 4.16
CA ALA A 215 6.60 15.13 2.94
C ALA A 215 6.03 14.36 1.76
N MET A 216 5.63 13.10 1.93
CA MET A 216 4.99 12.29 0.89
C MET A 216 3.66 12.89 0.45
N HIS A 217 2.85 13.40 1.40
CA HIS A 217 1.60 14.08 1.08
C HIS A 217 1.84 15.34 0.20
N ARG A 218 2.88 16.11 0.49
CA ARG A 218 3.25 17.30 -0.33
C ARG A 218 3.75 16.90 -1.71
N LEU A 219 4.58 15.85 -1.82
CA LEU A 219 5.11 15.36 -3.09
C LEU A 219 4.02 14.78 -4.01
N SER A 220 2.98 14.20 -3.46
CA SER A 220 1.81 13.72 -4.22
C SER A 220 0.83 14.83 -4.64
N GLY A 221 1.20 16.10 -4.45
CA GLY A 221 0.41 17.26 -4.88
C GLY A 221 -0.83 17.53 -4.02
N GLY A 222 -0.89 17.03 -2.79
CA GLY A 222 -2.01 17.29 -1.88
C GLY A 222 -3.38 16.76 -2.35
N ARG A 223 -3.43 16.07 -3.48
CA ARG A 223 -4.66 15.61 -4.16
C ARG A 223 -5.25 14.31 -3.60
N THR A 224 -4.88 13.93 -2.40
CA THR A 224 -5.54 12.85 -1.68
C THR A 224 -6.48 13.44 -0.64
N LYS A 225 -7.51 14.15 -1.09
CA LYS A 225 -8.71 14.33 -0.30
C LYS A 225 -9.66 13.19 -0.73
N ILE A 226 -9.78 12.20 0.07
CA ILE A 226 -11.03 11.50 0.39
C ILE A 226 -10.90 11.01 1.83
#